data_3da8d8799c0eed653a88a80215b98bc5
#
_entry.id   3da8d8799c0eed653a88a80215b98bc5
#
_cell.length_a   1.000
_cell.length_b   1.000
_cell.length_c   1.000
_cell.angle_alpha   90.00
_cell.angle_beta   90.00
_cell.angle_gamma   90.00
#
_symmetry.space_group_name_H-M   'P 1'
#
loop_
_entity.id
_entity.type
_entity.pdbx_description
1 polymer ?
#
loop_
_entity_poly.entity_id
_entity_poly.type
_entity_poly.pdbx_seq_one_letter_code
_entity_poly.pdbx_strand_id
1 'polypeptide(L)' 'MLKLEPAMSYDKFPDRLSRPMSREQGATLRTLSVEAYQPKLFEENLTQEEADRRIEALREEIELANSF' A
#
# COMPACT_ATOMS: atom_id res chain seq x y z
N MET A 1 -19.37 -0.12 26.73
CA MET A 1 -18.90 -0.49 26.52
C MET A 1 -18.69 -0.51 25.62
N LEU A 2 -18.45 -0.28 25.64
CA LEU A 2 -18.04 -0.51 25.02
C LEU A 2 -17.41 -0.46 24.57
N LYS A 3 -17.08 -0.31 24.83
CA LYS A 3 -16.28 -0.39 24.51
C LYS A 3 -15.79 -0.80 23.98
N LEU A 4 -15.72 -0.84 24.03
CA LEU A 4 -15.15 -1.39 23.59
C LEU A 4 -14.84 -1.79 22.96
N GLU A 5 -15.01 -2.10 23.44
CA GLU A 5 -14.58 -2.59 23.02
C GLU A 5 -13.99 -2.61 21.83
N PRO A 6 -14.24 -2.42 21.45
CA PRO A 6 -13.58 -2.11 20.23
C PRO A 6 -12.07 -2.02 20.36
N ALA A 7 -11.66 -1.68 21.48
CA ALA A 7 -10.21 -1.63 21.73
C ALA A 7 -9.55 -2.93 21.32
N MET A 8 -10.26 -3.99 21.47
CA MET A 8 -9.71 -5.29 21.14
C MET A 8 -9.46 -5.41 19.65
N SER A 9 -10.37 -4.88 18.89
CA SER A 9 -10.21 -4.94 17.44
C SER A 9 -8.97 -4.19 17.00
N TYR A 10 -8.61 -3.18 17.71
CA TYR A 10 -7.49 -2.36 17.34
C TYR A 10 -6.20 -3.14 17.30
N ASP A 11 -6.11 -4.14 18.14
CA ASP A 11 -4.87 -4.89 18.20
C ASP A 11 -4.51 -5.47 16.85
N LYS A 12 -5.51 -5.86 16.10
CA LYS A 12 -5.25 -6.47 14.80
C LYS A 12 -5.20 -5.47 13.68
N PHE A 13 -6.15 -4.57 13.65
CA PHE A 13 -6.19 -3.59 12.61
C PHE A 13 -4.98 -2.67 12.61
N PRO A 14 -4.61 -2.14 13.76
CA PRO A 14 -3.45 -1.27 13.78
C PRO A 14 -2.20 -1.95 13.28
N ASP A 15 -2.07 -3.24 13.51
CA ASP A 15 -0.92 -3.96 13.02
C ASP A 15 -0.79 -3.83 11.52
N ARG A 16 -1.87 -4.07 10.81
CA ARG A 16 -1.84 -3.95 9.37
C ARG A 16 -1.62 -2.53 8.92
N LEU A 17 -2.30 -1.60 9.60
CA LEU A 17 -2.27 -0.22 9.17
C LEU A 17 -0.94 0.46 9.45
N SER A 18 -0.30 0.09 10.56
CA SER A 18 0.89 0.79 10.98
C SER A 18 2.18 0.04 10.70
N ARG A 19 2.10 -1.22 10.32
CA ARG A 19 3.29 -1.99 10.06
C ARG A 19 3.97 -1.51 8.79
N PRO A 20 5.29 -1.38 8.79
CA PRO A 20 5.98 -0.94 7.59
C PRO A 20 5.77 -1.92 6.44
N MET A 21 5.79 -1.40 5.23
CA MET A 21 5.64 -2.27 4.07
C MET A 21 6.77 -3.30 4.06
N SER A 22 6.46 -4.46 3.50
CA SER A 22 7.44 -5.51 3.40
C SER A 22 8.44 -5.19 2.30
N ARG A 23 9.55 -5.94 2.31
CA ARG A 23 10.55 -5.77 1.27
C ARG A 23 9.96 -6.06 -0.11
N GLU A 24 9.12 -7.06 -0.19
CA GLU A 24 8.49 -7.41 -1.45
C GLU A 24 7.54 -6.32 -1.92
N GLN A 25 6.78 -5.76 -1.01
CA GLN A 25 5.91 -4.64 -1.36
C GLN A 25 6.72 -3.47 -1.89
N GLY A 26 7.81 -3.18 -1.23
CA GLY A 26 8.65 -2.08 -1.66
C GLY A 26 9.22 -2.30 -3.04
N ALA A 27 9.69 -3.50 -3.33
CA ALA A 27 10.24 -3.81 -4.63
C ALA A 27 9.17 -3.70 -5.71
N THR A 28 7.99 -4.23 -5.44
CA THR A 28 6.89 -4.17 -6.39
C THR A 28 6.46 -2.72 -6.64
N LEU A 29 6.31 -1.97 -5.56
CA LEU A 29 5.90 -0.59 -5.69
C LEU A 29 6.91 0.23 -6.48
N ARG A 30 8.18 0.00 -6.22
CA ARG A 30 9.22 0.73 -6.92
C ARG A 30 9.17 0.43 -8.42
N THR A 31 9.07 -0.85 -8.77
CA THR A 31 9.01 -1.23 -10.17
C THR A 31 7.80 -0.61 -10.86
N LEU A 32 6.65 -0.69 -10.21
CA LEU A 32 5.42 -0.18 -10.82
C LEU A 32 5.46 1.34 -10.95
N SER A 33 6.02 2.01 -9.97
CA SER A 33 6.05 3.46 -10.03
C SER A 33 6.96 3.94 -11.17
N VAL A 34 8.03 3.20 -11.43
CA VAL A 34 8.88 3.54 -12.56
C VAL A 34 8.15 3.26 -13.86
N GLU A 35 7.49 2.12 -13.97
CA GLU A 35 6.77 1.77 -15.19
C GLU A 35 5.65 2.74 -15.50
N ALA A 36 5.02 3.27 -14.48
CA ALA A 36 3.94 4.22 -14.67
C ALA A 36 4.42 5.66 -14.77
N TYR A 37 5.73 5.86 -14.73
CA TYR A 37 6.31 7.20 -14.77
C TYR A 37 5.83 8.06 -13.60
N GLN A 38 5.67 7.41 -12.45
CA GLN A 38 5.24 8.11 -11.24
C GLN A 38 6.16 7.76 -10.07
N PRO A 39 7.44 8.08 -10.19
CA PRO A 39 8.38 7.68 -9.14
C PRO A 39 8.04 8.27 -7.77
N LYS A 40 7.28 9.35 -7.74
CA LYS A 40 6.90 9.96 -6.47
C LYS A 40 5.99 9.07 -5.64
N LEU A 41 5.36 8.11 -6.25
CA LEU A 41 4.48 7.21 -5.51
C LEU A 41 5.24 6.18 -4.70
N PHE A 42 6.52 6.04 -4.94
CA PHE A 42 7.33 5.17 -4.11
C PHE A 42 7.94 5.96 -2.96
N GLU A 43 7.74 5.48 -1.75
CA GLU A 43 8.35 6.03 -0.56
C GLU A 43 8.75 4.88 0.34
N GLU A 44 9.84 5.08 1.05
CA GLU A 44 10.37 4.00 1.87
C GLU A 44 9.64 3.83 3.19
N ASN A 45 8.91 4.85 3.61
CA ASN A 45 8.29 4.85 4.93
C ASN A 45 6.81 4.54 4.91
N LEU A 46 6.35 3.89 3.87
CA LEU A 46 4.93 3.57 3.76
C LEU A 46 4.56 2.43 4.68
N THR A 47 3.31 2.43 5.12
CA THR A 47 2.75 1.28 5.80
C THR A 47 2.34 0.24 4.78
N GLN A 48 2.08 -0.99 5.26
CA GLN A 48 1.61 -2.04 4.37
C GLN A 48 0.31 -1.64 3.68
N GLU A 49 -0.59 -1.02 4.43
CA GLU A 49 -1.87 -0.62 3.88
C GLU A 49 -1.70 0.40 2.76
N GLU A 50 -0.88 1.39 3.01
CA GLU A 50 -0.66 2.43 2.02
C GLU A 50 0.08 1.89 0.80
N ALA A 51 1.04 1.01 1.02
CA ALA A 51 1.77 0.41 -0.07
C ALA A 51 0.85 -0.40 -0.96
N ASP A 52 -0.04 -1.19 -0.36
CA ASP A 52 -1.01 -1.95 -1.13
C ASP A 52 -1.88 -1.05 -1.98
N ARG A 53 -2.32 0.04 -1.39
CA ARG A 53 -3.19 0.97 -2.10
C ARG A 53 -2.49 1.55 -3.32
N ARG A 54 -1.24 1.94 -3.16
CA ARG A 54 -0.49 2.52 -4.25
C ARG A 54 -0.17 1.49 -5.33
N ILE A 55 0.12 0.27 -4.91
CA ILE A 55 0.37 -0.81 -5.87
C ILE A 55 -0.86 -1.04 -6.73
N GLU A 56 -2.03 -1.09 -6.10
CA GLU A 56 -3.26 -1.30 -6.84
C GLU A 56 -3.52 -0.17 -7.83
N ALA A 57 -3.33 1.04 -7.37
CA ALA A 57 -3.56 2.20 -8.24
C ALA A 57 -2.62 2.19 -9.43
N LEU A 58 -1.37 1.84 -9.20
CA LEU A 58 -0.40 1.80 -10.29
C LEU A 58 -0.69 0.69 -11.27
N ARG A 59 -1.11 -0.46 -10.77
CA ARG A 59 -1.47 -1.56 -11.67
C ARG A 59 -2.63 -1.17 -12.57
N GLU A 60 -3.62 -0.51 -12.00
CA GLU A 60 -4.74 -0.05 -12.79
C GLU A 60 -4.30 0.92 -13.86
N GLU A 61 -3.44 1.83 -13.48
CA GLU A 61 -2.97 2.84 -14.43
C GLU A 61 -2.20 2.21 -15.57
N ILE A 62 -1.33 1.27 -15.25
CA ILE A 62 -0.55 0.61 -16.28
C ILE A 62 -1.45 -0.21 -17.19
N GLU A 63 -2.43 -0.87 -16.61
CA GLU A 63 -3.37 -1.65 -17.41
C GLU A 63 -4.15 -0.77 -18.38
N LEU A 64 -4.60 0.36 -17.88
CA LEU A 64 -5.33 1.30 -18.75
C LEU A 64 -4.45 1.79 -19.89
N ALA A 65 -3.22 2.10 -19.58
CA ALA A 65 -2.31 2.57 -20.63
C ALA A 65 -2.06 1.50 -21.68
N ASN A 66 -2.03 0.24 -21.25
CA ASN A 66 -1.74 -0.85 -22.16
C ASN A 66 -2.95 -1.28 -22.98
N SER A 67 -4.14 -0.84 -22.61
CA SER A 67 -5.32 -1.26 -23.32
C SER A 67 -5.67 -0.36 -24.48
N PHE A 68 -4.88 0.66 -24.73
CA PHE A 68 -5.05 1.52 -25.89
C PHE A 68 -4.04 1.19 -27.01
#